data_e9fb0baea7604841a898af9d4d8a2967
#
_entry.id   e9fb0baea7604841a898af9d4d8a2967
#
_cell.length_a   1.000
_cell.length_b   1.000
_cell.length_c   1.000
_cell.angle_alpha   90.00
_cell.angle_beta   90.00
_cell.angle_gamma   90.00
#
_symmetry.space_group_name_H-M   'P 1'
#
loop_
_entity.id
_entity.type
_entity.pdbx_description
1 polymer ?
#
loop_
_entity_poly.entity_id
_entity_poly.type
_entity_poly.pdbx_seq_one_letter_code
_entity_poly.pdbx_strand_id
1 'polypeptide(L)'
;ALDRRQRQMCIRDRPLAWLISTLRSTTSQQAYLSIGGGSPIRRITEQQARELQSKLRDKGLNATTYIAMRYWHPFTESAIADMKADGIDQIVVLPLYPHFSISTSGSSFRELKKLRDSDKDFKKIPMRCVRSWFSQSGYLKSMVELISEQISLCESPSKAHIFFTAHGVPKSYVEEAGDPYK
;
A
#
# COMPACT_ATOMS: atom_id res chain seq x y z
N ALA A 1 -7.87 -13.98 -23.69
CA ALA A 1 -6.69 -14.82 -23.90
C ALA A 1 -5.67 -14.73 -22.75
N LEU A 2 -5.50 -13.55 -22.13
CA LEU A 2 -4.63 -13.34 -20.97
C LEU A 2 -5.12 -14.10 -19.70
N ASP A 3 -6.41 -14.18 -19.49
CA ASP A 3 -7.03 -14.83 -18.32
C ASP A 3 -6.80 -16.36 -18.28
N ARG A 4 -6.80 -17.05 -19.43
CA ARG A 4 -6.50 -18.49 -19.49
C ARG A 4 -5.02 -18.80 -19.24
N ARG A 5 -4.10 -17.97 -19.72
CA ARG A 5 -2.66 -18.16 -19.49
C ARG A 5 -2.28 -17.87 -18.02
N GLN A 6 -2.90 -16.86 -17.40
CA GLN A 6 -2.70 -16.58 -15.96
C GLN A 6 -3.25 -17.72 -15.09
N ARG A 7 -4.42 -18.28 -15.39
CA ARG A 7 -4.98 -19.44 -14.65
C ARG A 7 -4.13 -20.69 -14.80
N GLN A 8 -3.59 -20.96 -15.99
CA GLN A 8 -2.68 -22.10 -16.21
C GLN A 8 -1.32 -21.92 -15.51
N MET A 9 -0.77 -20.71 -15.48
CA MET A 9 0.43 -20.41 -14.70
C MET A 9 0.20 -20.68 -13.19
N CYS A 10 -0.89 -20.16 -12.61
CA CYS A 10 -1.21 -20.38 -11.19
C CYS A 10 -1.35 -21.86 -10.80
N ILE A 11 -1.84 -22.73 -11.69
CA ILE A 11 -2.02 -24.15 -11.40
C ILE A 11 -0.70 -24.93 -11.50
N ARG A 12 0.15 -24.62 -12.46
CA ARG A 12 1.47 -25.27 -12.63
C ARG A 12 2.48 -24.83 -11.58
N ASP A 13 2.36 -23.60 -11.06
CA ASP A 13 3.33 -23.03 -10.12
C ASP A 13 3.00 -23.32 -8.65
N ARG A 14 1.82 -23.89 -8.35
CA ARG A 14 1.43 -24.22 -6.97
C ARG A 14 2.39 -25.16 -6.25
N PRO A 15 2.88 -26.28 -6.85
CA PRO A 15 3.85 -27.15 -6.20
C PRO A 15 5.20 -26.44 -5.99
N LEU A 16 5.64 -25.65 -6.97
CA LEU A 16 6.88 -24.89 -6.89
C LEU A 16 6.76 -23.76 -5.85
N ALA A 17 5.66 -23.04 -5.83
CA ALA A 17 5.39 -22.02 -4.82
C ALA A 17 5.32 -22.62 -3.42
N TRP A 18 4.71 -23.79 -3.25
CA TRP A 18 4.69 -24.51 -1.98
C TRP A 18 6.10 -24.92 -1.55
N LEU A 19 6.89 -25.50 -2.43
CA LEU A 19 8.28 -25.90 -2.14
C LEU A 19 9.13 -24.69 -1.74
N ILE A 20 9.07 -23.59 -2.50
CA ILE A 20 9.80 -22.37 -2.20
C ILE A 20 9.34 -21.77 -0.87
N SER A 21 8.03 -21.74 -0.61
CA SER A 21 7.50 -21.20 0.65
C SER A 21 7.95 -22.03 1.85
N THR A 22 7.98 -23.35 1.73
CA THR A 22 8.44 -24.26 2.79
C THR A 22 9.94 -24.09 3.07
N LEU A 23 10.76 -24.00 2.02
CA LEU A 23 12.21 -23.78 2.17
C LEU A 23 12.58 -22.40 2.75
N ARG A 24 11.76 -21.38 2.48
CA ARG A 24 11.99 -20.00 2.97
C ARG A 24 11.29 -19.68 4.28
N SER A 25 10.38 -20.54 4.75
CA SER A 25 9.55 -20.25 5.92
C SER A 25 10.39 -20.04 7.19
N THR A 26 11.38 -20.86 7.45
CA THR A 26 12.25 -20.76 8.63
C THR A 26 13.06 -19.46 8.64
N THR A 27 13.68 -19.11 7.51
CA THR A 27 14.45 -17.86 7.37
C THR A 27 13.54 -16.64 7.52
N SER A 28 12.35 -16.68 6.91
CA SER A 28 11.35 -15.60 7.05
C SER A 28 10.84 -15.49 8.49
N GLN A 29 10.58 -16.61 9.17
CA GLN A 29 10.17 -16.60 10.58
C GLN A 29 11.23 -15.97 11.48
N GLN A 30 12.50 -16.32 11.30
CA GLN A 30 13.61 -15.74 12.06
C GLN A 30 13.70 -14.20 11.84
N ALA A 31 13.57 -13.76 10.59
CA ALA A 31 13.55 -12.34 10.26
C ALA A 31 12.35 -11.62 10.92
N TYR A 32 11.17 -12.23 10.96
CA TYR A 32 10.02 -11.66 11.67
C TYR A 32 10.18 -11.69 13.19
N LEU A 33 10.80 -12.73 13.75
CA LEU A 33 11.09 -12.78 15.17
C LEU A 33 12.02 -11.65 15.62
N SER A 34 13.02 -11.30 14.80
CA SER A 34 13.95 -10.19 15.11
C SER A 34 13.29 -8.81 15.15
N ILE A 35 12.10 -8.65 14.57
CA ILE A 35 11.32 -7.40 14.56
C ILE A 35 10.04 -7.47 15.40
N GLY A 36 9.96 -8.43 16.33
CA GLY A 36 8.83 -8.57 17.27
C GLY A 36 7.83 -9.66 16.95
N GLY A 37 8.20 -10.67 16.13
CA GLY A 37 7.42 -11.90 15.91
C GLY A 37 6.41 -11.84 14.77
N GLY A 38 6.30 -10.72 14.05
CA GLY A 38 5.39 -10.59 12.91
C GLY A 38 5.54 -9.27 12.17
N SER A 39 4.89 -9.16 11.02
CA SER A 39 4.88 -7.91 10.26
C SER A 39 4.15 -6.81 11.05
N PRO A 40 4.77 -5.66 11.32
CA PRO A 40 4.13 -4.55 12.01
C PRO A 40 3.15 -3.76 11.10
N ILE A 41 3.04 -4.12 9.83
CA ILE A 41 2.32 -3.35 8.82
C ILE A 41 0.87 -3.06 9.22
N ARG A 42 0.15 -4.06 9.73
CA ARG A 42 -1.24 -3.89 10.14
C ARG A 42 -1.37 -2.88 11.28
N ARG A 43 -0.61 -3.06 12.34
CA ARG A 43 -0.63 -2.17 13.52
C ARG A 43 -0.28 -0.74 13.15
N ILE A 44 0.76 -0.56 12.31
CA ILE A 44 1.17 0.78 11.87
C ILE A 44 0.10 1.40 10.97
N THR A 45 -0.48 0.64 10.04
CA THR A 45 -1.55 1.14 9.18
C THR A 45 -2.80 1.53 9.98
N GLU A 46 -3.16 0.75 11.00
CA GLU A 46 -4.26 1.08 11.92
C GLU A 46 -3.98 2.37 12.69
N GLN A 47 -2.76 2.57 13.15
CA GLN A 47 -2.35 3.82 13.81
C GLN A 47 -2.45 5.01 12.85
N GLN A 48 -1.91 4.88 11.63
CA GLN A 48 -1.99 5.93 10.60
C GLN A 48 -3.44 6.27 10.25
N ALA A 49 -4.32 5.27 10.16
CA ALA A 49 -5.74 5.48 9.90
C ALA A 49 -6.42 6.27 11.03
N ARG A 50 -6.16 5.91 12.29
CA ARG A 50 -6.69 6.64 13.45
C ARG A 50 -6.22 8.09 13.51
N GLU A 51 -4.92 8.31 13.30
CA GLU A 51 -4.34 9.66 13.27
C GLU A 51 -4.92 10.50 12.13
N LEU A 52 -5.04 9.92 10.93
CA LEU A 52 -5.67 10.60 9.81
C LEU A 52 -7.12 10.98 10.12
N GLN A 53 -7.89 10.05 10.66
CA GLN A 53 -9.29 10.31 11.03
C GLN A 53 -9.40 11.42 12.06
N SER A 54 -8.54 11.43 13.09
CA SER A 54 -8.48 12.49 14.10
C SER A 54 -8.20 13.85 13.43
N LYS A 55 -7.18 13.92 12.59
CA LYS A 55 -6.81 15.16 11.89
C LYS A 55 -7.88 15.67 10.92
N LEU A 56 -8.62 14.78 10.28
CA LEU A 56 -9.76 15.15 9.44
C LEU A 56 -10.89 15.76 10.31
N ARG A 57 -11.15 15.14 11.45
CA ARG A 57 -12.15 15.59 12.42
C ARG A 57 -11.81 16.98 13.00
N ASP A 58 -10.53 17.20 13.35
CA ASP A 58 -10.04 18.50 13.83
C ASP A 58 -10.23 19.62 12.76
N LYS A 59 -10.31 19.25 11.48
CA LYS A 59 -10.61 20.16 10.37
C LYS A 59 -12.10 20.30 10.06
N GLY A 60 -12.97 19.73 10.89
CA GLY A 60 -14.42 19.76 10.71
C GLY A 60 -14.95 18.82 9.64
N LEU A 61 -14.14 17.85 9.17
CA LEU A 61 -14.55 16.87 8.18
C LEU A 61 -15.08 15.61 8.89
N ASN A 62 -16.36 15.29 8.66
CA ASN A 62 -16.94 14.03 9.14
C ASN A 62 -16.51 12.88 8.21
N ALA A 63 -15.37 12.29 8.51
CA ALA A 63 -14.81 11.21 7.72
C ALA A 63 -14.44 10.01 8.61
N THR A 64 -14.76 8.81 8.15
CA THR A 64 -14.35 7.53 8.75
C THR A 64 -13.30 6.89 7.87
N THR A 65 -12.26 6.32 8.49
CA THR A 65 -11.19 5.63 7.77
C THR A 65 -11.41 4.13 7.80
N TYR A 66 -11.26 3.50 6.63
CA TYR A 66 -11.31 2.06 6.42
C TYR A 66 -9.99 1.60 5.84
N ILE A 67 -9.48 0.46 6.33
CA ILE A 67 -8.24 -0.12 5.86
C ILE A 67 -8.56 -1.23 4.87
N ALA A 68 -7.91 -1.20 3.72
CA ALA A 68 -7.96 -2.26 2.73
C ALA A 68 -6.54 -2.64 2.30
N MET A 69 -6.18 -3.88 2.50
CA MET A 69 -4.88 -4.41 2.10
C MET A 69 -5.02 -5.28 0.86
N ARG A 70 -4.03 -5.21 -0.05
CA ARG A 70 -4.10 -5.93 -1.32
C ARG A 70 -3.81 -7.43 -1.17
N TYR A 71 -2.94 -7.80 -0.24
CA TYR A 71 -2.42 -9.17 -0.11
C TYR A 71 -2.53 -9.74 1.31
N TRP A 72 -3.20 -9.04 2.22
CA TRP A 72 -3.42 -9.45 3.60
C TRP A 72 -4.72 -8.87 4.16
N HIS A 73 -5.09 -9.30 5.33
CA HIS A 73 -6.30 -8.81 6.02
C HIS A 73 -6.09 -7.41 6.66
N PRO A 74 -7.16 -6.56 6.63
CA PRO A 74 -8.46 -6.77 5.97
C PRO A 74 -8.35 -6.62 4.45
N PHE A 75 -9.01 -7.52 3.71
CA PHE A 75 -9.08 -7.42 2.25
C PHE A 75 -10.02 -6.30 1.81
N THR A 76 -9.89 -5.89 0.55
CA THR A 76 -10.70 -4.81 -0.02
C THR A 76 -12.20 -5.10 0.06
N GLU A 77 -12.60 -6.35 -0.14
CA GLU A 77 -14.01 -6.80 -0.04
C GLU A 77 -14.59 -6.57 1.36
N SER A 78 -13.81 -6.86 2.41
CA SER A 78 -14.24 -6.63 3.81
C SER A 78 -14.44 -5.14 4.07
N ALA A 79 -13.50 -4.30 3.66
CA ALA A 79 -13.62 -2.86 3.82
C ALA A 79 -14.83 -2.29 3.06
N ILE A 80 -15.15 -2.80 1.87
CA ILE A 80 -16.34 -2.41 1.12
C ILE A 80 -17.61 -2.82 1.86
N ALA A 81 -17.65 -4.03 2.44
CA ALA A 81 -18.80 -4.49 3.22
C ALA A 81 -19.06 -3.60 4.44
N ASP A 82 -17.99 -3.24 5.17
CA ASP A 82 -18.08 -2.34 6.32
C ASP A 82 -18.56 -0.94 5.90
N MET A 83 -18.00 -0.35 4.85
CA MET A 83 -18.44 0.94 4.32
C MET A 83 -19.92 0.94 3.91
N LYS A 84 -20.40 -0.14 3.31
CA LYS A 84 -21.83 -0.29 2.94
C LYS A 84 -22.71 -0.42 4.17
N ALA A 85 -22.30 -1.17 5.18
CA ALA A 85 -23.02 -1.32 6.45
C ALA A 85 -23.15 0.01 7.19
N ASP A 86 -22.10 0.83 7.14
CA ASP A 86 -22.06 2.16 7.77
C ASP A 86 -22.75 3.24 6.91
N GLY A 87 -23.29 2.91 5.74
CA GLY A 87 -24.02 3.82 4.88
C GLY A 87 -23.16 4.93 4.28
N ILE A 88 -21.89 4.64 3.98
CA ILE A 88 -20.96 5.61 3.39
C ILE A 88 -21.44 6.02 1.99
N ASP A 89 -21.54 7.31 1.76
CA ASP A 89 -22.05 7.94 0.54
C ASP A 89 -20.96 8.48 -0.40
N GLN A 90 -19.73 8.63 0.08
CA GLN A 90 -18.57 9.08 -0.69
C GLN A 90 -17.30 8.37 -0.26
N ILE A 91 -16.42 8.04 -1.20
CA ILE A 91 -15.16 7.34 -0.92
C ILE A 91 -13.97 8.12 -1.51
N VAL A 92 -12.95 8.33 -0.68
CA VAL A 92 -11.63 8.77 -1.13
C VAL A 92 -10.64 7.64 -0.88
N VAL A 93 -10.02 7.14 -1.95
CA VAL A 93 -9.00 6.09 -1.89
C VAL A 93 -7.63 6.72 -1.80
N LEU A 94 -6.94 6.48 -0.70
CA LEU A 94 -5.59 6.98 -0.43
C LEU A 94 -4.62 5.80 -0.30
N PRO A 95 -3.87 5.44 -1.36
CA PRO A 95 -2.79 4.47 -1.24
C PRO A 95 -1.68 5.04 -0.35
N LEU A 96 -1.14 4.21 0.56
CA LEU A 96 -0.02 4.60 1.40
C LEU A 96 1.35 4.56 0.69
N TYR A 97 1.35 4.27 -0.61
CA TYR A 97 2.50 4.46 -1.48
C TYR A 97 2.54 5.91 -1.98
N PRO A 98 3.56 6.72 -1.63
CA PRO A 98 3.64 8.10 -2.09
C PRO A 98 3.73 8.22 -3.62
N HIS A 99 4.45 7.28 -4.25
CA HIS A 99 4.61 7.17 -5.69
C HIS A 99 3.59 6.19 -6.30
N PHE A 100 3.16 6.49 -7.50
CA PHE A 100 2.35 5.55 -8.28
C PHE A 100 3.27 4.57 -9.03
N SER A 101 2.91 3.30 -8.97
CA SER A 101 3.39 2.25 -9.88
C SER A 101 2.23 1.32 -10.23
N ILE A 102 2.27 0.73 -11.41
CA ILE A 102 1.26 -0.25 -11.85
C ILE A 102 1.25 -1.50 -10.97
N SER A 103 2.36 -1.82 -10.32
CA SER A 103 2.52 -2.96 -9.40
C SER A 103 2.03 -2.69 -7.98
N THR A 104 1.94 -1.43 -7.57
CA THR A 104 1.53 -1.00 -6.23
C THR A 104 0.12 -0.39 -6.24
N SER A 105 0.01 0.93 -6.24
CA SER A 105 -1.27 1.65 -6.27
C SER A 105 -2.13 1.23 -7.46
N GLY A 106 -1.52 1.00 -8.63
CA GLY A 106 -2.21 0.53 -9.83
C GLY A 106 -2.85 -0.85 -9.65
N SER A 107 -2.19 -1.76 -8.92
CA SER A 107 -2.76 -3.07 -8.57
C SER A 107 -3.99 -2.93 -7.68
N SER A 108 -3.93 -2.06 -6.68
CA SER A 108 -5.05 -1.77 -5.78
C SER A 108 -6.24 -1.13 -6.53
N PHE A 109 -5.97 -0.18 -7.42
CA PHE A 109 -7.02 0.44 -8.22
C PHE A 109 -7.68 -0.52 -9.21
N ARG A 110 -6.93 -1.46 -9.78
CA ARG A 110 -7.52 -2.52 -10.63
C ARG A 110 -8.45 -3.43 -9.84
N GLU A 111 -8.07 -3.80 -8.61
CA GLU A 111 -8.95 -4.61 -7.75
C GLU A 111 -10.22 -3.86 -7.37
N LEU A 112 -10.10 -2.60 -6.94
CA LEU A 112 -11.25 -1.74 -6.64
C LEU A 112 -12.17 -1.60 -7.86
N LYS A 113 -11.60 -1.41 -9.06
CA LYS A 113 -12.41 -1.34 -10.30
C LYS A 113 -13.16 -2.64 -10.55
N LYS A 114 -12.49 -3.79 -10.40
CA LYS A 114 -13.10 -5.11 -10.59
C LYS A 114 -14.28 -5.32 -9.64
N LEU A 115 -14.07 -5.03 -8.33
CA LEU A 115 -15.11 -5.15 -7.33
C LEU A 115 -16.28 -4.20 -7.59
N ARG A 116 -15.99 -2.96 -8.00
CA ARG A 116 -16.99 -1.98 -8.36
C ARG A 116 -17.80 -2.38 -9.59
N ASP A 117 -17.18 -3.01 -10.57
CA ASP A 117 -17.88 -3.50 -11.76
C ASP A 117 -18.77 -4.71 -11.45
N SER A 118 -18.46 -5.48 -10.40
CA SER A 118 -19.25 -6.65 -9.97
C SER A 118 -20.34 -6.34 -8.93
N ASP A 119 -20.27 -5.21 -8.22
CA ASP A 119 -21.22 -4.81 -7.18
C ASP A 119 -21.97 -3.52 -7.61
N LYS A 120 -23.26 -3.67 -7.95
CA LYS A 120 -24.10 -2.58 -8.45
C LYS A 120 -24.28 -1.46 -7.42
N ASP A 121 -24.32 -1.78 -6.14
CA ASP A 121 -24.53 -0.79 -5.08
C ASP A 121 -23.24 -0.06 -4.77
N PHE A 122 -22.12 -0.76 -4.67
CA PHE A 122 -20.81 -0.14 -4.56
C PHE A 122 -20.49 0.75 -5.77
N LYS A 123 -20.95 0.37 -6.97
CA LYS A 123 -20.76 1.15 -8.20
C LYS A 123 -21.43 2.52 -8.14
N LYS A 124 -22.52 2.68 -7.41
CA LYS A 124 -23.27 3.94 -7.29
C LYS A 124 -22.54 4.95 -6.37
N ILE A 125 -21.71 4.48 -5.44
CA ILE A 125 -21.01 5.36 -4.49
C ILE A 125 -19.93 6.16 -5.22
N PRO A 126 -19.96 7.50 -5.21
CA PRO A 126 -18.91 8.34 -5.78
C PRO A 126 -17.56 8.01 -5.17
N MET A 127 -16.54 7.84 -6.01
CA MET A 127 -15.20 7.47 -5.58
C MET A 127 -14.14 8.32 -6.26
N ARG A 128 -13.21 8.87 -5.47
CA ARG A 128 -12.02 9.57 -5.93
C ARG A 128 -10.78 8.83 -5.48
N CYS A 129 -9.74 8.78 -6.34
CA CYS A 129 -8.48 8.13 -6.03
C CYS A 129 -7.35 9.15 -6.05
N VAL A 130 -6.56 9.18 -4.97
CA VAL A 130 -5.30 9.91 -4.92
C VAL A 130 -4.24 9.03 -5.57
N ARG A 131 -3.74 9.43 -6.74
CA ARG A 131 -2.78 8.59 -7.49
C ARG A 131 -1.38 8.60 -6.89
N SER A 132 -0.92 9.77 -6.48
CA SER A 132 0.40 9.97 -5.88
C SER A 132 0.40 11.22 -5.01
N TRP A 133 1.29 11.28 -4.03
CA TRP A 133 1.39 12.39 -3.08
C TRP A 133 2.82 12.63 -2.60
N PHE A 134 3.83 12.13 -3.33
CA PHE A 134 5.26 12.26 -3.00
C PHE A 134 5.74 13.71 -2.92
N SER A 135 5.08 14.65 -3.60
CA SER A 135 5.42 16.08 -3.61
C SER A 135 4.64 16.90 -2.58
N GLN A 136 3.81 16.28 -1.74
CA GLN A 136 3.06 17.00 -0.71
C GLN A 136 4.00 17.60 0.34
N SER A 137 3.81 18.90 0.63
CA SER A 137 4.69 19.64 1.54
C SER A 137 4.78 19.04 2.94
N GLY A 138 3.66 18.53 3.48
CA GLY A 138 3.63 17.85 4.77
C GLY A 138 4.48 16.56 4.78
N TYR A 139 4.40 15.77 3.71
CA TYR A 139 5.22 14.57 3.56
C TYR A 139 6.71 14.90 3.47
N LEU A 140 7.07 15.87 2.62
CA LEU A 140 8.47 16.31 2.48
C LEU A 140 9.02 16.86 3.78
N LYS A 141 8.23 17.66 4.52
CA LYS A 141 8.62 18.19 5.83
C LYS A 141 8.91 17.06 6.81
N SER A 142 8.04 16.08 6.93
CA SER A 142 8.25 14.92 7.81
C SER A 142 9.50 14.13 7.42
N MET A 143 9.77 13.95 6.13
CA MET A 143 10.99 13.29 5.66
C MET A 143 12.24 14.08 6.04
N VAL A 144 12.22 15.42 5.88
CA VAL A 144 13.33 16.30 6.26
C VAL A 144 13.57 16.24 7.77
N GLU A 145 12.51 16.27 8.58
CA GLU A 145 12.62 16.17 10.04
C GLU A 145 13.29 14.87 10.47
N LEU A 146 12.83 13.72 9.94
CA LEU A 146 13.41 12.42 10.24
C LEU A 146 14.88 12.30 9.81
N ILE A 147 15.22 12.80 8.62
CA ILE A 147 16.60 12.80 8.12
C ILE A 147 17.47 13.71 9.00
N SER A 148 17.01 14.90 9.35
CA SER A 148 17.74 15.85 10.18
C SER A 148 18.01 15.29 11.58
N GLU A 149 17.04 14.60 12.16
CA GLU A 149 17.21 13.91 13.44
C GLU A 149 18.36 12.87 13.36
N GLN A 150 18.36 12.04 12.33
CA GLN A 150 19.41 11.03 12.17
C GLN A 150 20.78 11.65 11.89
N ILE A 151 20.84 12.72 11.09
CA ILE A 151 22.10 13.45 10.86
C ILE A 151 22.65 14.02 12.16
N SER A 152 21.81 14.54 13.05
CA SER A 152 22.24 15.11 14.33
C SER A 152 22.89 14.09 15.27
N LEU A 153 22.62 12.81 15.09
CA LEU A 153 23.22 11.71 15.86
C LEU A 153 24.58 11.25 15.30
N CYS A 154 24.99 11.73 14.13
CA CYS A 154 26.29 11.40 13.56
C CYS A 154 27.43 12.12 14.31
N GLU A 155 28.59 11.48 14.46
CA GLU A 155 29.80 12.11 15.06
C GLU A 155 30.24 13.37 14.31
N SER A 156 30.02 13.42 13.00
CA SER A 156 30.38 14.56 12.14
C SER A 156 29.20 14.90 11.23
N PRO A 157 28.15 15.61 11.71
CA PRO A 157 26.95 15.94 10.94
C PRO A 157 27.23 16.66 9.61
N SER A 158 28.24 17.54 9.59
CA SER A 158 28.65 18.29 8.38
C SER A 158 29.25 17.42 7.28
N LYS A 159 29.67 16.19 7.60
CA LYS A 159 30.21 15.20 6.66
C LYS A 159 29.22 14.08 6.33
N ALA A 160 28.00 14.16 6.87
CA ALA A 160 27.00 13.14 6.63
C ALA A 160 26.58 13.12 5.16
N HIS A 161 26.46 11.93 4.61
CA HIS A 161 25.92 11.69 3.28
C HIS A 161 24.60 10.94 3.39
N ILE A 162 23.60 11.38 2.63
CA ILE A 162 22.30 10.70 2.55
C ILE A 162 22.33 9.73 1.38
N PHE A 163 22.13 8.46 1.67
CA PHE A 163 22.00 7.42 0.65
C PHE A 163 20.55 7.04 0.44
N PHE A 164 19.97 7.43 -0.69
CA PHE A 164 18.62 7.06 -1.07
C PHE A 164 18.61 5.70 -1.75
N THR A 165 17.76 4.81 -1.28
CA THR A 165 17.50 3.53 -1.94
C THR A 165 16.04 3.44 -2.36
N ALA A 166 15.79 2.82 -3.50
CA ALA A 166 14.44 2.59 -4.01
C ALA A 166 14.29 1.13 -4.45
N HIS A 167 13.09 0.59 -4.31
CA HIS A 167 12.80 -0.72 -4.85
C HIS A 167 12.72 -0.64 -6.39
N GLY A 168 13.52 -1.46 -7.07
CA GLY A 168 13.51 -1.51 -8.53
C GLY A 168 12.23 -2.15 -9.08
N VAL A 169 11.77 -1.66 -10.22
CA VAL A 169 10.70 -2.29 -10.99
C VAL A 169 11.28 -2.89 -12.28
N PRO A 170 10.66 -3.94 -12.84
CA PRO A 170 11.09 -4.48 -14.13
C PRO A 170 11.09 -3.39 -15.21
N LYS A 171 12.15 -3.39 -16.05
CA LYS A 171 12.32 -2.42 -17.13
C LYS A 171 11.11 -2.39 -18.09
N SER A 172 10.51 -3.56 -18.35
CA SER A 172 9.30 -3.68 -19.16
C SER A 172 8.09 -2.92 -18.58
N TYR A 173 8.02 -2.71 -17.26
CA TYR A 173 6.95 -1.91 -16.67
C TYR A 173 7.06 -0.44 -17.09
N VAL A 174 8.28 0.08 -17.17
CA VAL A 174 8.54 1.47 -17.57
C VAL A 174 8.41 1.62 -19.08
N GLU A 175 9.07 0.75 -19.86
CA GLU A 175 9.21 0.91 -21.30
C GLU A 175 7.97 0.45 -22.09
N GLU A 176 7.35 -0.67 -21.66
CA GLU A 176 6.23 -1.26 -22.41
C GLU A 176 4.87 -0.89 -21.80
N ALA A 177 4.78 -0.82 -20.47
CA ALA A 177 3.53 -0.55 -19.77
C ALA A 177 3.35 0.91 -19.32
N GLY A 178 4.35 1.77 -19.56
CA GLY A 178 4.27 3.20 -19.25
C GLY A 178 4.20 3.51 -17.74
N ASP A 179 4.81 2.68 -16.89
CA ASP A 179 4.89 2.96 -15.46
C ASP A 179 5.72 4.23 -15.22
N PRO A 180 5.17 5.25 -14.55
CA PRO A 180 5.89 6.49 -14.27
C PRO A 180 6.97 6.37 -13.18
N TYR A 181 7.06 5.22 -12.51
CA TYR A 181 8.06 4.95 -11.49
C TYR A 181 9.43 4.70 -12.15
N LYS A 182 10.32 5.70 -12.08
CA LYS A 182 11.66 5.69 -12.69
C LYS A 182 12.72 5.77 -11.60
#